data_d77fd929596128f0971081f6b80210cf
#
_entry.id   d77fd929596128f0971081f6b80210cf
#
_cell.length_a   1.000
_cell.length_b   1.000
_cell.length_c   1.000
_cell.angle_alpha   90.00
_cell.angle_beta   90.00
_cell.angle_gamma   90.00
#
_symmetry.space_group_name_H-M   'P 1'
#
loop_
_entity.id
_entity.type
_entity.pdbx_description
1 polymer ?
#
loop_
_entity_poly.entity_id
_entity_poly.type
_entity_poly.pdbx_seq_one_letter_code
_entity_poly.pdbx_strand_id
1 'polypeptide(L)'
;MFKNLFKKIGLYDDPERRLSPEEKFFSNVIGCTDIKKLLFKCVISKEPVNILLTGPPSSSKTIFLLEMLKGLDDAYFMDGAGASAAGMTDHLFNSNTKYLLIDEIDKMKKNDQVALLNVMETGILCETKLNGKTRQKKMKLWIFATSNSVQRLSGPLRSRFM
;
A
#
# COMPACT_ATOMS: atom_id res chain seq x y z
N MET A 1 3.86 -18.64 5.06
CA MET A 1 3.25 -17.32 4.88
C MET A 1 2.08 -17.36 3.88
N PHE A 2 2.29 -17.77 2.62
CA PHE A 2 1.20 -17.83 1.62
C PHE A 2 0.04 -18.77 1.94
N LYS A 3 0.27 -19.93 2.59
CA LYS A 3 -0.81 -20.85 2.96
C LYS A 3 -1.88 -20.22 3.86
N ASN A 4 -1.50 -19.31 4.75
CA ASN A 4 -2.46 -18.59 5.61
C ASN A 4 -3.27 -17.55 4.84
N LEU A 5 -2.65 -16.87 3.85
CA LEU A 5 -3.35 -15.95 2.97
C LEU A 5 -4.43 -16.69 2.17
N PHE A 6 -4.09 -17.82 1.54
CA PHE A 6 -5.03 -18.62 0.75
C PHE A 6 -6.18 -19.19 1.60
N LYS A 7 -5.93 -19.56 2.86
CA LYS A 7 -6.97 -20.02 3.78
C LYS A 7 -7.91 -18.87 4.18
N LYS A 8 -7.37 -17.66 4.42
CA LYS A 8 -8.14 -16.48 4.83
C LYS A 8 -9.09 -15.97 3.72
N ILE A 9 -8.71 -16.11 2.46
CA ILE A 9 -9.53 -15.70 1.31
C ILE A 9 -10.45 -16.80 0.76
N GLY A 10 -10.68 -17.88 1.52
CA GLY A 10 -11.65 -18.92 1.19
C GLY A 10 -11.35 -19.70 -0.09
N LEU A 11 -10.07 -19.86 -0.45
CA LEU A 11 -9.67 -20.59 -1.66
C LEU A 11 -9.98 -22.09 -1.64
N TYR A 12 -10.53 -22.60 -0.52
CA TYR A 12 -10.75 -24.04 -0.34
C TYR A 12 -12.21 -24.50 -0.46
N ASP A 13 -13.20 -23.58 -0.59
CA ASP A 13 -14.60 -23.98 -0.34
C ASP A 13 -15.66 -23.49 -1.36
N ASP A 14 -15.38 -23.49 -2.67
CA ASP A 14 -16.50 -23.32 -3.61
C ASP A 14 -16.35 -24.22 -4.85
N PRO A 15 -17.07 -25.37 -4.88
CA PRO A 15 -17.01 -26.30 -6.01
C PRO A 15 -17.72 -25.80 -7.28
N GLU A 16 -18.62 -24.82 -7.19
CA GLU A 16 -19.44 -24.39 -8.34
C GLU A 16 -18.97 -23.11 -9.05
N ARG A 17 -18.14 -22.30 -8.41
CA ARG A 17 -17.57 -21.08 -9.04
C ARG A 17 -16.07 -21.05 -8.88
N ARG A 18 -15.34 -21.55 -9.87
CA ARG A 18 -13.87 -21.50 -9.93
C ARG A 18 -13.38 -20.08 -10.15
N LEU A 19 -13.59 -19.19 -9.16
CA LEU A 19 -12.97 -17.87 -9.15
C LEU A 19 -11.45 -18.01 -9.03
N SER A 20 -10.70 -17.23 -9.82
CA SER A 20 -9.25 -17.18 -9.69
C SER A 20 -8.84 -16.59 -8.32
N PRO A 21 -7.59 -16.82 -7.85
CA PRO A 21 -7.10 -16.29 -6.58
C PRO A 21 -7.27 -14.77 -6.45
N GLU A 22 -6.97 -14.03 -7.50
CA GLU A 22 -7.13 -12.58 -7.57
C GLU A 22 -8.61 -12.14 -7.51
N GLU A 23 -9.52 -12.90 -8.12
CA GLU A 23 -10.96 -12.60 -8.06
C GLU A 23 -11.51 -12.81 -6.64
N LYS A 24 -11.06 -13.82 -5.94
CA LYS A 24 -11.42 -14.06 -4.54
C LYS A 24 -10.83 -12.99 -3.62
N PHE A 25 -9.57 -12.59 -3.85
CA PHE A 25 -8.89 -11.58 -3.06
C PHE A 25 -9.56 -10.19 -3.20
N PHE A 26 -10.02 -9.84 -4.41
CA PHE A 26 -10.72 -8.59 -4.71
C PHE A 26 -12.21 -8.84 -4.97
N SER A 27 -12.89 -9.54 -4.08
CA SER A 27 -14.27 -10.02 -4.29
C SER A 27 -15.30 -8.90 -4.45
N ASN A 28 -15.11 -7.76 -3.78
CA ASN A 28 -16.01 -6.61 -3.87
C ASN A 28 -15.70 -5.68 -5.06
N VAL A 29 -14.68 -5.96 -5.86
CA VAL A 29 -14.41 -5.23 -7.09
C VAL A 29 -15.02 -5.99 -8.26
N ILE A 30 -15.99 -5.39 -8.95
CA ILE A 30 -16.59 -5.99 -10.14
C ILE A 30 -15.77 -5.59 -11.38
N GLY A 31 -15.42 -6.56 -12.23
CA GLY A 31 -14.58 -6.31 -13.40
C GLY A 31 -13.11 -6.07 -13.07
N CYS A 32 -12.42 -5.25 -13.86
CA CYS A 32 -11.01 -4.87 -13.68
C CYS A 32 -10.04 -6.06 -13.56
N THR A 33 -10.27 -7.12 -14.33
CA THR A 33 -9.54 -8.40 -14.22
C THR A 33 -8.04 -8.23 -14.33
N ASP A 34 -7.55 -7.38 -15.26
CA ASP A 34 -6.12 -7.17 -15.47
C ASP A 34 -5.47 -6.44 -14.27
N ILE A 35 -6.18 -5.45 -13.71
CA ILE A 35 -5.73 -4.72 -12.51
C ILE A 35 -5.69 -5.69 -11.32
N LYS A 36 -6.71 -6.52 -11.11
CA LYS A 36 -6.73 -7.55 -10.06
C LYS A 36 -5.53 -8.49 -10.16
N LYS A 37 -5.27 -9.01 -11.37
CA LYS A 37 -4.12 -9.89 -11.63
C LYS A 37 -2.78 -9.20 -11.33
N LEU A 38 -2.62 -7.96 -11.80
CA LEU A 38 -1.40 -7.17 -11.56
C LEU A 38 -1.20 -6.95 -10.05
N LEU A 39 -2.20 -6.40 -9.36
CA LEU A 39 -2.11 -6.11 -7.94
C LEU A 39 -1.87 -7.37 -7.11
N PHE A 40 -2.55 -8.47 -7.43
CA PHE A 40 -2.35 -9.73 -6.73
C PHE A 40 -0.91 -10.25 -6.90
N LYS A 41 -0.35 -10.19 -8.12
CA LYS A 41 1.07 -10.53 -8.37
C LYS A 41 2.01 -9.64 -7.56
N CYS A 42 1.72 -8.35 -7.45
CA CYS A 42 2.52 -7.41 -6.65
C CYS A 42 2.45 -7.73 -5.15
N VAL A 43 1.26 -8.07 -4.64
CA VAL A 43 1.07 -8.47 -3.23
C VAL A 43 1.90 -9.72 -2.88
N ILE A 44 1.94 -10.70 -3.77
CA ILE A 44 2.68 -11.96 -3.54
C ILE A 44 4.14 -11.92 -4.01
N SER A 45 4.62 -10.79 -4.52
CA SER A 45 6.00 -10.64 -5.00
C SER A 45 7.02 -10.88 -3.86
N LYS A 46 8.20 -11.34 -4.22
CA LYS A 46 9.30 -11.57 -3.25
C LYS A 46 9.97 -10.27 -2.84
N GLU A 47 10.03 -9.31 -3.75
CA GLU A 47 10.64 -8.00 -3.53
C GLU A 47 9.60 -6.89 -3.48
N PRO A 48 9.86 -5.83 -2.69
CA PRO A 48 8.97 -4.68 -2.58
C PRO A 48 8.66 -4.04 -3.93
N VAL A 49 7.41 -3.65 -4.10
CA VAL A 49 6.95 -2.88 -5.26
C VAL A 49 6.13 -1.68 -4.79
N ASN A 50 6.16 -0.61 -5.59
CA ASN A 50 5.38 0.60 -5.34
C ASN A 50 4.40 0.79 -6.50
N ILE A 51 3.11 0.69 -6.22
CA ILE A 51 2.05 0.79 -7.21
C ILE A 51 1.21 2.03 -6.96
N LEU A 52 0.96 2.81 -8.01
CA LEU A 52 0.07 3.95 -7.97
C LEU A 52 -1.15 3.72 -8.87
N LEU A 53 -2.32 3.59 -8.27
CA LEU A 53 -3.59 3.57 -8.97
C LEU A 53 -4.07 4.99 -9.25
N THR A 54 -4.11 5.38 -10.51
CA THR A 54 -4.55 6.71 -10.92
C THR A 54 -5.85 6.65 -11.69
N GLY A 55 -6.67 7.68 -11.57
CA GLY A 55 -7.94 7.78 -12.28
C GLY A 55 -8.87 8.82 -11.68
N PRO A 56 -10.02 9.09 -12.32
CA PRO A 56 -10.98 10.07 -11.84
C PRO A 56 -11.54 9.67 -10.46
N PRO A 57 -12.14 10.60 -9.72
CA PRO A 57 -12.92 10.29 -8.52
C PRO A 57 -13.96 9.20 -8.80
N SER A 58 -14.31 8.42 -7.78
CA SER A 58 -15.32 7.34 -7.88
C SER A 58 -14.98 6.19 -8.84
N SER A 59 -13.71 5.99 -9.19
CA SER A 59 -13.23 4.90 -10.05
C SER A 59 -12.77 3.64 -9.29
N SER A 60 -13.34 3.37 -8.12
CA SER A 60 -13.11 2.16 -7.29
C SER A 60 -11.68 1.99 -6.75
N LYS A 61 -10.78 2.99 -6.87
CA LYS A 61 -9.40 2.88 -6.42
C LYS A 61 -9.28 2.54 -4.93
N THR A 62 -10.03 3.25 -4.09
CA THR A 62 -10.06 3.02 -2.64
C THR A 62 -10.56 1.62 -2.29
N ILE A 63 -11.51 1.06 -3.07
CA ILE A 63 -12.03 -0.30 -2.83
C ILE A 63 -10.92 -1.34 -2.98
N PHE A 64 -10.01 -1.18 -3.95
CA PHE A 64 -8.85 -2.06 -4.08
C PHE A 64 -7.98 -2.05 -2.81
N LEU A 65 -7.69 -0.87 -2.25
CA LEU A 65 -6.91 -0.77 -1.01
C LEU A 65 -7.64 -1.38 0.18
N LEU A 66 -8.96 -1.20 0.28
CA LEU A 66 -9.77 -1.79 1.35
C LEU A 66 -9.84 -3.31 1.26
N GLU A 67 -9.90 -3.89 0.06
CA GLU A 67 -9.82 -5.34 -0.11
C GLU A 67 -8.43 -5.87 0.28
N MET A 68 -7.36 -5.15 -0.07
CA MET A 68 -6.01 -5.48 0.40
C MET A 68 -5.92 -5.44 1.93
N LEU A 69 -6.47 -4.40 2.57
CA LEU A 69 -6.48 -4.27 4.02
C LEU A 69 -7.17 -5.45 4.71
N LYS A 70 -8.29 -5.94 4.15
CA LYS A 70 -8.99 -7.12 4.66
C LYS A 70 -8.19 -8.42 4.48
N GLY A 71 -7.47 -8.53 3.37
CA GLY A 71 -6.74 -9.76 3.00
C GLY A 71 -5.34 -9.89 3.60
N LEU A 72 -4.75 -8.80 4.10
CA LEU A 72 -3.34 -8.74 4.52
C LEU A 72 -3.23 -8.45 6.02
N ASP A 73 -2.56 -9.31 6.78
CA ASP A 73 -2.41 -9.15 8.23
C ASP A 73 -1.43 -8.01 8.61
N ASP A 74 -0.37 -7.80 7.80
CA ASP A 74 0.69 -6.83 8.06
C ASP A 74 0.47 -5.54 7.25
N ALA A 75 -0.80 -5.16 7.01
CA ALA A 75 -1.15 -3.96 6.26
C ALA A 75 -1.48 -2.78 7.17
N TYR A 76 -1.01 -1.61 6.78
CA TYR A 76 -1.39 -0.34 7.38
C TYR A 76 -2.02 0.57 6.33
N PHE A 77 -3.24 1.02 6.61
CA PHE A 77 -3.98 1.95 5.75
C PHE A 77 -3.92 3.35 6.32
N MET A 78 -3.67 4.33 5.46
CA MET A 78 -3.72 5.75 5.81
C MET A 78 -4.36 6.56 4.69
N ASP A 79 -5.05 7.64 5.08
CA ASP A 79 -5.57 8.65 4.16
C ASP A 79 -4.53 9.78 4.00
N GLY A 80 -4.14 10.08 2.77
CA GLY A 80 -3.17 11.14 2.47
C GLY A 80 -3.59 12.52 2.94
N ALA A 81 -4.89 12.81 3.03
CA ALA A 81 -5.40 14.09 3.53
C ALA A 81 -5.16 14.28 5.05
N GLY A 82 -5.33 13.21 5.83
CA GLY A 82 -5.14 13.20 7.29
C GLY A 82 -3.76 12.75 7.74
N ALA A 83 -2.94 12.25 6.82
CA ALA A 83 -1.63 11.70 7.13
C ALA A 83 -0.62 12.78 7.52
N SER A 84 0.27 12.42 8.46
CA SER A 84 1.48 13.19 8.74
C SER A 84 2.70 12.27 8.70
N ALA A 85 3.85 12.81 8.30
CA ALA A 85 5.12 12.07 8.33
C ALA A 85 5.43 11.51 9.71
N ALA A 86 5.16 12.27 10.75
CA ALA A 86 5.38 11.85 12.13
C ALA A 86 4.50 10.66 12.51
N GLY A 87 3.20 10.72 12.20
CA GLY A 87 2.26 9.62 12.49
C GLY A 87 2.58 8.35 11.71
N MET A 88 2.89 8.47 10.42
CA MET A 88 3.34 7.36 9.59
C MET A 88 4.62 6.74 10.14
N THR A 89 5.62 7.57 10.45
CA THR A 89 6.91 7.14 10.96
C THR A 89 6.76 6.43 12.30
N ASP A 90 6.00 6.98 13.23
CA ASP A 90 5.78 6.37 14.55
C ASP A 90 5.07 5.01 14.44
N HIS A 91 4.03 4.92 13.61
CA HIS A 91 3.36 3.64 13.34
C HIS A 91 4.34 2.60 12.77
N LEU A 92 5.10 2.94 11.73
CA LEU A 92 6.03 2.03 11.08
C LEU A 92 7.18 1.58 12.00
N PHE A 93 7.61 2.42 12.96
CA PHE A 93 8.60 2.01 13.98
C PHE A 93 8.03 0.98 14.95
N ASN A 94 6.79 1.16 15.37
CA ASN A 94 6.16 0.37 16.43
C ASN A 94 5.40 -0.87 15.91
N SER A 95 5.34 -1.08 14.60
CA SER A 95 4.64 -2.20 13.97
C SER A 95 5.55 -3.03 13.06
N ASN A 96 5.08 -4.21 12.67
CA ASN A 96 5.71 -5.05 11.65
C ASN A 96 5.02 -4.87 10.28
N THR A 97 4.63 -3.64 9.96
CA THR A 97 3.98 -3.30 8.70
C THR A 97 4.84 -3.72 7.51
N LYS A 98 4.25 -4.49 6.63
CA LYS A 98 4.81 -4.92 5.36
C LYS A 98 4.15 -4.22 4.17
N TYR A 99 2.86 -3.96 4.25
CA TYR A 99 2.07 -3.33 3.20
C TYR A 99 1.56 -1.97 3.68
N LEU A 100 2.01 -0.90 3.01
CA LEU A 100 1.53 0.46 3.26
C LEU A 100 0.52 0.82 2.18
N LEU A 101 -0.71 1.08 2.59
CA LEU A 101 -1.84 1.41 1.74
C LEU A 101 -2.18 2.88 1.94
N ILE A 102 -2.02 3.72 0.89
CA ILE A 102 -2.21 5.17 1.00
C ILE A 102 -3.34 5.59 0.06
N ASP A 103 -4.46 5.99 0.62
CA ASP A 103 -5.52 6.58 -0.19
C ASP A 103 -5.27 8.07 -0.41
N GLU A 104 -5.58 8.57 -1.60
CA GLU A 104 -5.44 9.97 -2.00
C GLU A 104 -4.05 10.58 -1.69
N ILE A 105 -2.97 9.88 -2.05
CA ILE A 105 -1.58 10.32 -1.81
C ILE A 105 -1.29 11.73 -2.34
N ASP A 106 -2.02 12.20 -3.34
CA ASP A 106 -1.92 13.55 -3.89
C ASP A 106 -2.41 14.65 -2.93
N LYS A 107 -3.08 14.29 -1.84
CA LYS A 107 -3.44 15.21 -0.76
C LYS A 107 -2.39 15.31 0.35
N MET A 108 -1.37 14.45 0.36
CA MET A 108 -0.26 14.54 1.31
C MET A 108 0.50 15.86 1.16
N LYS A 109 0.86 16.46 2.29
CA LYS A 109 1.73 17.64 2.31
C LYS A 109 3.10 17.31 1.73
N LYS A 110 3.77 18.29 1.11
CA LYS A 110 5.08 18.07 0.47
C LYS A 110 6.13 17.48 1.42
N ASN A 111 6.19 17.94 2.67
CA ASN A 111 7.12 17.41 3.67
C ASN A 111 6.86 15.92 4.00
N ASP A 112 5.58 15.52 4.01
CA ASP A 112 5.20 14.13 4.28
C ASP A 112 5.55 13.24 3.08
N GLN A 113 5.43 13.77 1.85
CA GLN A 113 5.89 13.08 0.63
C GLN A 113 7.42 12.84 0.64
N VAL A 114 8.22 13.78 1.19
CA VAL A 114 9.68 13.60 1.31
C VAL A 114 10.01 12.47 2.28
N ALA A 115 9.32 12.37 3.40
CA ALA A 115 9.54 11.28 4.36
C ALA A 115 9.22 9.91 3.74
N LEU A 116 8.12 9.81 3.00
CA LEU A 116 7.74 8.61 2.26
C LEU A 116 8.79 8.24 1.21
N LEU A 117 9.25 9.23 0.41
CA LEU A 117 10.27 9.05 -0.61
C LEU A 117 11.56 8.45 -0.03
N ASN A 118 12.02 8.98 1.10
CA ASN A 118 13.24 8.48 1.76
C ASN A 118 13.14 6.98 2.10
N VAL A 119 12.01 6.53 2.62
CA VAL A 119 11.79 5.12 2.93
C VAL A 119 11.73 4.27 1.64
N MET A 120 11.08 4.78 0.59
CA MET A 120 11.00 4.10 -0.70
C MET A 120 12.36 3.91 -1.36
N GLU A 121 13.26 4.89 -1.22
CA GLU A 121 14.59 4.86 -1.85
C GLU A 121 15.59 4.01 -1.09
N THR A 122 15.58 4.12 0.22
CA THR A 122 16.64 3.55 1.05
C THR A 122 16.26 2.25 1.73
N GLY A 123 14.95 1.98 1.88
CA GLY A 123 14.45 0.91 2.73
C GLY A 123 14.76 1.16 4.22
N ILE A 124 15.13 2.40 4.58
CA ILE A 124 15.48 2.77 5.96
C ILE A 124 14.54 3.86 6.44
N LEU A 125 13.83 3.55 7.51
CA LEU A 125 13.05 4.53 8.25
C LEU A 125 13.96 5.20 9.28
N CYS A 126 14.04 6.53 9.25
CA CYS A 126 14.84 7.33 10.19
C CYS A 126 13.95 8.35 10.90
N GLU A 127 14.16 8.51 12.19
CA GLU A 127 13.52 9.57 12.98
C GLU A 127 14.51 10.18 13.95
N THR A 128 14.58 11.49 14.01
CA THR A 128 15.32 12.23 15.03
C THR A 128 14.31 12.91 15.96
N LYS A 129 14.30 12.52 17.23
CA LYS A 129 13.41 13.10 18.25
C LYS A 129 13.97 14.44 18.75
N LEU A 130 13.11 15.26 19.34
CA LEU A 130 13.48 16.58 19.90
C LEU A 130 14.62 16.53 20.93
N ASN A 131 14.82 15.39 21.58
CA ASN A 131 15.94 15.18 22.52
C ASN A 131 17.26 14.77 21.83
N GLY A 132 17.37 14.90 20.52
CA GLY A 132 18.55 14.56 19.73
C GLY A 132 18.77 13.06 19.51
N LYS A 133 17.93 12.18 20.07
CA LYS A 133 18.05 10.73 19.83
C LYS A 133 17.51 10.38 18.44
N THR A 134 18.37 9.73 17.64
CA THR A 134 17.99 9.19 16.33
C THR A 134 17.70 7.70 16.43
N ARG A 135 16.62 7.25 15.86
CA ARG A 135 16.33 5.83 15.68
C ARG A 135 16.22 5.48 14.19
N GLN A 136 16.64 4.27 13.85
CA GLN A 136 16.61 3.76 12.47
C GLN A 136 16.06 2.33 12.47
N LYS A 137 15.29 2.01 11.41
CA LYS A 137 14.72 0.67 11.19
C LYS A 137 14.83 0.33 9.71
N LYS A 138 15.45 -0.80 9.37
CA LYS A 138 15.42 -1.33 8.00
C LYS A 138 14.07 -1.99 7.75
N MET A 139 13.48 -1.73 6.60
CA MET A 139 12.15 -2.22 6.22
C MET A 139 12.16 -2.72 4.78
N LYS A 140 11.40 -3.79 4.53
CA LYS A 140 10.91 -4.14 3.19
C LYS A 140 9.43 -3.76 3.14
N LEU A 141 9.10 -2.71 2.41
CA LEU A 141 7.77 -2.11 2.42
C LEU A 141 7.18 -2.10 1.01
N TRP A 142 6.06 -2.81 0.84
CA TRP A 142 5.23 -2.75 -0.37
C TRP A 142 4.28 -1.59 -0.25
N ILE A 143 4.23 -0.71 -1.24
CA ILE A 143 3.42 0.51 -1.17
C ILE A 143 2.38 0.48 -2.29
N PHE A 144 1.11 0.57 -1.91
CA PHE A 144 0.00 0.70 -2.82
C PHE A 144 -0.71 2.01 -2.53
N ALA A 145 -0.74 2.89 -3.50
CA ALA A 145 -1.33 4.22 -3.32
C ALA A 145 -2.40 4.50 -4.37
N THR A 146 -3.33 5.38 -4.04
CA THR A 146 -4.29 5.94 -4.99
C THR A 146 -4.07 7.43 -5.17
N SER A 147 -4.39 7.95 -6.35
CA SER A 147 -4.34 9.38 -6.63
C SER A 147 -5.44 9.78 -7.62
N ASN A 148 -6.01 10.95 -7.41
CA ASN A 148 -6.89 11.60 -8.38
C ASN A 148 -6.11 12.55 -9.30
N SER A 149 -4.89 12.98 -8.91
CA SER A 149 -4.06 13.90 -9.66
C SER A 149 -2.58 13.66 -9.43
N VAL A 150 -1.92 13.01 -10.38
CA VAL A 150 -0.47 12.77 -10.34
C VAL A 150 0.37 14.04 -10.37
N GLN A 151 -0.20 15.16 -10.82
CA GLN A 151 0.50 16.45 -10.90
C GLN A 151 0.80 17.06 -9.52
N ARG A 152 0.04 16.66 -8.49
CA ARG A 152 0.26 17.10 -7.11
C ARG A 152 1.38 16.35 -6.39
N LEU A 153 1.82 15.23 -6.95
CA LEU A 153 2.97 14.49 -6.43
C LEU A 153 4.27 15.18 -6.86
N SER A 154 5.25 15.18 -5.97
CA SER A 154 6.60 15.61 -6.34
C SER A 154 7.16 14.70 -7.44
N GLY A 155 7.94 15.26 -8.36
CA GLY A 155 8.54 14.50 -9.47
C GLY A 155 9.31 13.26 -8.98
N PRO A 156 10.22 13.40 -8.00
CA PRO A 156 10.94 12.27 -7.42
C PRO A 156 10.02 11.18 -6.86
N LEU A 157 8.98 11.53 -6.09
CA LEU A 157 8.05 10.55 -5.54
C LEU A 157 7.28 9.83 -6.65
N ARG A 158 6.79 10.57 -7.65
CA ARG A 158 6.07 9.99 -8.79
C ARG A 158 6.92 8.97 -9.56
N SER A 159 8.21 9.23 -9.73
CA SER A 159 9.12 8.32 -10.45
C SER A 159 9.41 7.00 -9.72
N ARG A 160 9.02 6.87 -8.46
CA ARG A 160 9.18 5.63 -7.66
C ARG A 160 7.99 4.68 -7.77
N PHE A 161 6.91 5.13 -8.37
CA PHE A 161 5.74 4.29 -8.63
C PHE A 161 5.74 3.72 -10.06
N MET A 162 5.21 2.52 -10.17
CA MET A 162 4.82 1.91 -11.44
C MET A 162 3.36 2.21 -11.74
#